data_84320041eb70fefd0d2fca035961fdd4
#
_entry.id   84320041eb70fefd0d2fca035961fdd4
#
_cell.length_a   1.000
_cell.length_b   1.000
_cell.length_c   1.000
_cell.angle_alpha   90.00
_cell.angle_beta   90.00
_cell.angle_gamma   90.00
#
_symmetry.space_group_name_H-M   'P 1'
#
loop_
_entity.id
_entity.type
_entity.pdbx_description
1 polymer ?
#
loop_
_entity_poly.entity_id
_entity_poly.type
_entity_poly.pdbx_seq_one_letter_code
_entity_poly.pdbx_strand_id
1 'polypeptide(L)'
;MTEGFTRQGADAKIIVVPEYDKTATVRGAMEVVAGKLKAIAYAAAPKGTTLSKALEGRGPLGSINFQTSSDRGQLFFPYVTGLLGLESLATHAAGLRMKTDVEQGYWFSISNRELLGVTGVEIGLTARADDPQSETNRLNEKGITTVFNSYGTGYRMWGNRLACFPTVSHIKNFEVAQRVGDVIDESIRRFELQYIDRPIDDALIDSLLGSIRTYLGTLQSIVGYSVDLDYDYDLVDAFSKGQVPLKYEYTPKLPAERISNASVMTRKYLANLVSQR
;
A
#
# COMPACT_ATOMS: atom_id res chain seq x y z
N MET A 1 -17.12 -9.81 -9.87
CA MET A 1 -16.41 -8.60 -9.40
C MET A 1 -16.09 -7.64 -10.54
N THR A 2 -15.64 -8.11 -11.70
CA THR A 2 -15.26 -7.25 -12.85
C THR A 2 -16.42 -6.50 -13.53
N GLU A 3 -17.66 -6.77 -13.15
CA GLU A 3 -18.86 -6.06 -13.64
C GLU A 3 -19.39 -5.03 -12.63
N GLY A 4 -18.62 -4.75 -11.56
CA GLY A 4 -19.05 -3.85 -10.48
C GLY A 4 -19.35 -2.45 -10.98
N PHE A 5 -18.49 -1.91 -11.81
CA PHE A 5 -18.68 -0.56 -12.36
C PHE A 5 -19.97 -0.45 -13.20
N THR A 6 -20.23 -1.43 -14.06
CA THR A 6 -21.41 -1.45 -14.94
C THR A 6 -22.72 -1.56 -14.14
N ARG A 7 -22.69 -2.27 -13.00
CA ARG A 7 -23.90 -2.53 -12.19
C ARG A 7 -24.08 -1.54 -11.04
N GLN A 8 -23.00 -1.02 -10.48
CA GLN A 8 -23.01 -0.24 -9.25
C GLN A 8 -22.32 1.12 -9.36
N GLY A 9 -21.74 1.44 -10.53
CA GLY A 9 -21.02 2.70 -10.76
C GLY A 9 -19.69 2.83 -10.01
N ALA A 10 -19.19 1.73 -9.38
CA ALA A 10 -17.94 1.74 -8.64
C ALA A 10 -17.25 0.37 -8.71
N ASP A 11 -15.92 0.40 -8.75
CA ASP A 11 -15.06 -0.79 -8.66
C ASP A 11 -14.53 -0.99 -7.24
N ALA A 12 -14.47 -2.26 -6.82
CA ALA A 12 -13.87 -2.63 -5.55
C ALA A 12 -12.38 -2.27 -5.56
N LYS A 13 -11.90 -1.59 -4.52
CA LYS A 13 -10.46 -1.22 -4.35
C LYS A 13 -9.72 -2.09 -3.34
N ILE A 14 -10.46 -2.88 -2.58
CA ILE A 14 -9.91 -3.89 -1.67
C ILE A 14 -10.68 -5.19 -1.89
N ILE A 15 -9.95 -6.28 -2.04
CA ILE A 15 -10.51 -7.62 -2.21
C ILE A 15 -10.07 -8.46 -1.03
N VAL A 16 -11.01 -9.01 -0.29
CA VAL A 16 -10.78 -9.95 0.80
C VAL A 16 -11.78 -11.10 0.69
N VAL A 17 -11.31 -12.33 0.87
CA VAL A 17 -12.14 -13.55 0.80
C VAL A 17 -11.79 -14.44 2.01
N PRO A 18 -12.31 -14.05 3.20
CA PRO A 18 -11.95 -14.72 4.45
C PRO A 18 -12.20 -16.23 4.37
N GLU A 19 -11.35 -17.02 5.02
CA GLU A 19 -11.36 -18.49 5.06
C GLU A 19 -11.02 -19.21 3.74
N TYR A 20 -11.21 -18.58 2.59
CA TYR A 20 -10.88 -19.18 1.29
C TYR A 20 -9.52 -18.73 0.75
N ASP A 21 -9.02 -17.59 1.17
CA ASP A 21 -7.73 -16.98 0.80
C ASP A 21 -6.51 -17.81 1.27
N LYS A 22 -6.74 -18.79 2.17
CA LYS A 22 -5.72 -19.73 2.66
C LYS A 22 -5.12 -20.63 1.59
N THR A 23 -5.73 -20.74 0.41
CA THR A 23 -5.21 -21.52 -0.71
C THR A 23 -4.52 -20.63 -1.73
N ALA A 24 -3.39 -21.10 -2.27
CA ALA A 24 -2.62 -20.34 -3.27
C ALA A 24 -3.44 -20.04 -4.53
N THR A 25 -4.35 -20.96 -4.92
CA THR A 25 -5.22 -20.79 -6.08
C THR A 25 -6.20 -19.64 -5.90
N VAL A 26 -6.88 -19.57 -4.74
CA VAL A 26 -7.83 -18.48 -4.44
C VAL A 26 -7.09 -17.14 -4.32
N ARG A 27 -5.98 -17.11 -3.58
CA ARG A 27 -5.13 -15.92 -3.47
C ARG A 27 -4.68 -15.42 -4.85
N GLY A 28 -4.18 -16.32 -5.72
CA GLY A 28 -3.77 -15.95 -7.09
C GLY A 28 -4.94 -15.40 -7.93
N ALA A 29 -6.13 -15.99 -7.81
CA ALA A 29 -7.32 -15.44 -8.47
C ALA A 29 -7.70 -14.05 -7.95
N MET A 30 -7.58 -13.81 -6.64
CA MET A 30 -7.79 -12.48 -6.06
C MET A 30 -6.80 -11.46 -6.62
N GLU A 31 -5.52 -11.79 -6.75
CA GLU A 31 -4.47 -10.90 -7.30
C GLU A 31 -4.72 -10.58 -8.79
N VAL A 32 -5.16 -11.57 -9.58
CA VAL A 32 -5.53 -11.35 -10.99
C VAL A 32 -6.71 -10.38 -11.12
N VAL A 33 -7.75 -10.57 -10.30
CA VAL A 33 -8.91 -9.67 -10.29
C VAL A 33 -8.50 -8.28 -9.78
N ALA A 34 -7.65 -8.21 -8.73
CA ALA A 34 -7.11 -6.96 -8.20
C ALA A 34 -6.35 -6.16 -9.28
N GLY A 35 -5.54 -6.83 -10.10
CA GLY A 35 -4.86 -6.20 -11.24
C GLY A 35 -5.83 -5.55 -12.24
N LYS A 36 -6.93 -6.23 -12.58
CA LYS A 36 -7.96 -5.72 -13.50
C LYS A 36 -8.72 -4.52 -12.93
N LEU A 37 -9.01 -4.52 -11.63
CA LEU A 37 -9.79 -3.49 -10.95
C LEU A 37 -8.94 -2.35 -10.37
N LYS A 38 -7.61 -2.38 -10.53
CA LYS A 38 -6.71 -1.47 -9.81
C LYS A 38 -7.00 -1.50 -8.29
N ALA A 39 -7.12 -2.71 -7.76
CA ALA A 39 -7.40 -3.00 -6.36
C ALA A 39 -6.20 -3.68 -5.69
N ILE A 40 -6.27 -3.87 -4.38
CA ILE A 40 -5.32 -4.66 -3.60
C ILE A 40 -6.05 -5.86 -3.00
N ALA A 41 -5.48 -7.05 -3.17
CA ALA A 41 -5.96 -8.30 -2.58
C ALA A 41 -5.31 -8.52 -1.21
N TYR A 42 -6.10 -8.67 -0.16
CA TYR A 42 -5.65 -8.95 1.20
C TYR A 42 -5.81 -10.44 1.48
N ALA A 43 -4.71 -11.12 1.78
CA ALA A 43 -4.71 -12.55 2.05
C ALA A 43 -4.02 -12.87 3.38
N ALA A 44 -4.67 -13.69 4.22
CA ALA A 44 -4.11 -14.13 5.48
C ALA A 44 -3.44 -15.51 5.35
N ALA A 45 -2.46 -15.79 6.22
CA ALA A 45 -1.96 -17.13 6.42
C ALA A 45 -3.09 -18.06 6.90
N PRO A 46 -3.04 -19.37 6.62
CA PRO A 46 -3.98 -20.32 7.22
C PRO A 46 -3.92 -20.31 8.75
N LYS A 47 -5.07 -20.51 9.39
CA LYS A 47 -5.15 -20.70 10.85
C LYS A 47 -4.22 -21.82 11.30
N GLY A 48 -3.54 -21.65 12.43
CA GLY A 48 -2.55 -22.61 12.95
C GLY A 48 -1.18 -22.51 12.28
N THR A 49 -0.94 -21.49 11.45
CA THR A 49 0.39 -21.26 10.85
C THR A 49 1.36 -20.80 11.93
N THR A 50 2.51 -21.45 12.05
CA THR A 50 3.59 -21.03 12.94
C THR A 50 4.41 -19.89 12.33
N LEU A 51 5.15 -19.15 13.14
CA LEU A 51 6.07 -18.09 12.68
C LEU A 51 7.05 -18.62 11.62
N SER A 52 7.66 -19.79 11.85
CA SER A 52 8.59 -20.41 10.90
C SER A 52 7.92 -20.64 9.54
N LYS A 53 6.73 -21.25 9.54
CA LYS A 53 5.95 -21.49 8.31
C LYS A 53 5.54 -20.20 7.61
N ALA A 54 5.22 -19.15 8.36
CA ALA A 54 4.90 -17.83 7.77
C ALA A 54 6.11 -17.22 7.06
N LEU A 55 7.28 -17.26 7.68
CA LEU A 55 8.54 -16.76 7.09
C LEU A 55 8.99 -17.63 5.89
N GLU A 56 8.95 -18.95 6.02
CA GLU A 56 9.28 -19.92 4.96
C GLU A 56 8.30 -19.81 3.79
N GLY A 57 7.04 -19.49 4.06
CA GLY A 57 5.98 -19.32 3.05
C GLY A 57 6.31 -18.28 1.97
N ARG A 58 7.22 -17.36 2.24
CA ARG A 58 7.74 -16.39 1.26
C ARG A 58 8.81 -16.97 0.34
N GLY A 59 9.36 -18.12 0.66
CA GLY A 59 10.41 -18.79 -0.11
C GLY A 59 9.84 -19.77 -1.15
N PRO A 60 10.72 -20.34 -2.03
CA PRO A 60 10.31 -21.26 -3.09
C PRO A 60 9.76 -22.60 -2.58
N LEU A 61 10.09 -22.97 -1.36
CA LEU A 61 9.63 -24.21 -0.72
C LEU A 61 8.47 -23.98 0.27
N GLY A 62 7.87 -22.79 0.24
CA GLY A 62 6.78 -22.43 1.15
C GLY A 62 5.55 -23.32 0.95
N SER A 63 4.99 -23.82 2.05
CA SER A 63 3.84 -24.73 2.05
C SER A 63 2.49 -24.03 2.23
N ILE A 64 2.48 -22.70 2.35
CA ILE A 64 1.27 -21.90 2.54
C ILE A 64 1.04 -20.95 1.36
N ASN A 65 -0.08 -20.23 1.38
CA ASN A 65 -0.51 -19.29 0.33
C ASN A 65 0.37 -18.02 0.18
N PHE A 66 1.50 -17.91 0.88
CA PHE A 66 2.36 -16.72 0.88
C PHE A 66 3.39 -16.67 -0.25
N GLN A 67 3.50 -17.73 -1.04
CA GLN A 67 4.40 -17.76 -2.19
C GLN A 67 3.85 -16.90 -3.34
N THR A 68 4.11 -15.61 -3.30
CA THR A 68 3.71 -14.64 -4.31
C THR A 68 4.66 -13.45 -4.33
N SER A 69 4.82 -12.82 -5.49
CA SER A 69 5.55 -11.56 -5.68
C SER A 69 4.68 -10.49 -6.34
N SER A 70 3.36 -10.61 -6.16
CA SER A 70 2.39 -9.69 -6.74
C SER A 70 2.51 -8.29 -6.13
N ASP A 71 2.44 -7.26 -6.97
CA ASP A 71 2.28 -5.87 -6.55
C ASP A 71 0.80 -5.52 -6.25
N ARG A 72 -0.08 -6.52 -6.34
CA ARG A 72 -1.53 -6.41 -6.06
C ARG A 72 -1.97 -7.24 -4.86
N GLY A 73 -1.03 -7.83 -4.13
CA GLY A 73 -1.30 -8.62 -2.93
C GLY A 73 -0.66 -8.02 -1.70
N GLN A 74 -1.34 -8.10 -0.56
CA GLN A 74 -0.77 -7.85 0.77
C GLN A 74 -1.05 -9.07 1.66
N LEU A 75 -0.05 -9.48 2.43
CA LEU A 75 -0.06 -10.72 3.20
C LEU A 75 -0.15 -10.42 4.69
N PHE A 76 -0.98 -11.17 5.41
CA PHE A 76 -1.29 -10.92 6.82
C PHE A 76 -1.09 -12.15 7.69
N PHE A 77 -0.45 -11.98 8.86
CA PHE A 77 -0.19 -13.00 9.87
C PHE A 77 0.02 -12.34 11.25
N PRO A 78 -0.43 -12.94 12.35
CA PRO A 78 -1.24 -14.14 12.52
C PRO A 78 -2.75 -13.84 12.47
N TYR A 79 -3.60 -14.83 12.82
CA TYR A 79 -4.99 -14.59 13.18
C TYR A 79 -5.08 -13.82 14.49
N VAL A 80 -6.18 -13.08 14.66
CA VAL A 80 -6.44 -12.26 15.86
C VAL A 80 -7.70 -12.74 16.56
N THR A 81 -7.80 -12.50 17.86
CA THR A 81 -9.00 -12.77 18.64
C THR A 81 -9.89 -11.54 18.64
N GLY A 82 -11.00 -11.61 17.92
CA GLY A 82 -12.03 -10.59 17.84
C GLY A 82 -13.31 -11.01 18.57
N LEU A 83 -14.43 -10.37 18.24
CA LEU A 83 -15.73 -10.62 18.87
C LEU A 83 -16.28 -12.03 18.61
N LEU A 84 -16.02 -12.60 17.44
CA LEU A 84 -16.49 -13.93 17.04
C LEU A 84 -15.45 -15.04 17.29
N GLY A 85 -14.42 -14.75 18.05
CA GLY A 85 -13.33 -15.66 18.35
C GLY A 85 -12.12 -15.39 17.47
N LEU A 86 -11.53 -16.43 16.88
CA LEU A 86 -10.33 -16.30 16.06
C LEU A 86 -10.69 -15.89 14.64
N GLU A 87 -10.27 -14.70 14.24
CA GLU A 87 -10.65 -14.01 13.00
C GLU A 87 -9.41 -13.71 12.12
N SER A 88 -9.62 -13.61 10.81
CA SER A 88 -8.57 -13.29 9.84
C SER A 88 -8.08 -11.84 10.02
N LEU A 89 -6.76 -11.65 10.16
CA LEU A 89 -6.17 -10.31 10.21
C LEU A 89 -6.39 -9.52 8.90
N ALA A 90 -6.50 -10.20 7.76
CA ALA A 90 -6.80 -9.55 6.48
C ALA A 90 -8.18 -8.87 6.48
N THR A 91 -9.17 -9.46 7.17
CA THR A 91 -10.52 -8.87 7.31
C THR A 91 -10.47 -7.62 8.18
N HIS A 92 -9.77 -7.67 9.32
CA HIS A 92 -9.56 -6.51 10.17
C HIS A 92 -8.78 -5.41 9.45
N ALA A 93 -7.78 -5.77 8.65
CA ALA A 93 -7.04 -4.83 7.82
C ALA A 93 -7.94 -4.12 6.80
N ALA A 94 -8.85 -4.84 6.15
CA ALA A 94 -9.81 -4.25 5.21
C ALA A 94 -10.73 -3.24 5.91
N GLY A 95 -11.27 -3.58 7.09
CA GLY A 95 -12.08 -2.66 7.88
C GLY A 95 -11.29 -1.42 8.34
N LEU A 96 -10.05 -1.63 8.83
CA LEU A 96 -9.16 -0.54 9.22
C LEU A 96 -8.78 0.35 8.03
N ARG A 97 -8.59 -0.24 6.85
CA ARG A 97 -8.31 0.50 5.60
C ARG A 97 -9.48 1.40 5.23
N MET A 98 -10.71 0.88 5.24
CA MET A 98 -11.90 1.67 4.97
C MET A 98 -12.04 2.83 5.96
N LYS A 99 -11.86 2.58 7.25
CA LYS A 99 -11.90 3.61 8.28
C LYS A 99 -10.84 4.70 8.01
N THR A 100 -9.60 4.29 7.73
CA THR A 100 -8.50 5.22 7.46
C THR A 100 -8.75 6.06 6.21
N ASP A 101 -9.30 5.47 5.14
CA ASP A 101 -9.64 6.17 3.90
C ASP A 101 -10.66 7.27 4.13
N VAL A 102 -11.67 7.01 4.96
CA VAL A 102 -12.72 7.99 5.28
C VAL A 102 -12.21 9.10 6.20
N GLU A 103 -11.42 8.74 7.22
CA GLU A 103 -10.97 9.71 8.25
C GLU A 103 -9.79 10.57 7.81
N GLN A 104 -8.87 10.01 7.02
CA GLN A 104 -7.59 10.67 6.72
C GLN A 104 -7.23 10.70 5.24
N GLY A 105 -7.82 9.80 4.45
CA GLY A 105 -7.58 9.69 3.02
C GLY A 105 -6.77 8.43 2.64
N TYR A 106 -6.88 8.08 1.36
CA TYR A 106 -6.35 6.83 0.79
C TYR A 106 -4.81 6.73 0.78
N TRP A 107 -4.11 7.85 1.00
CA TRP A 107 -2.64 7.93 1.03
C TRP A 107 -2.03 7.76 2.43
N PHE A 108 -2.85 7.58 3.46
CA PHE A 108 -2.37 7.28 4.80
C PHE A 108 -2.21 5.78 5.01
N SER A 109 -1.13 5.38 5.68
CA SER A 109 -0.89 3.98 6.05
C SER A 109 -1.85 3.49 7.13
N ILE A 110 -2.20 2.20 7.07
CA ILE A 110 -2.87 1.48 8.16
C ILE A 110 -1.90 0.96 9.22
N SER A 111 -0.60 0.98 8.94
CA SER A 111 0.42 0.58 9.91
C SER A 111 0.43 1.51 11.13
N ASN A 112 0.72 0.95 12.30
CA ASN A 112 0.72 1.63 13.60
C ASN A 112 -0.66 2.20 13.99
N ARG A 113 -1.76 1.67 13.42
CA ARG A 113 -3.13 2.02 13.82
C ARG A 113 -3.74 0.94 14.67
N GLU A 114 -4.53 1.34 15.64
CA GLU A 114 -5.20 0.45 16.56
C GLU A 114 -6.24 -0.43 15.85
N LEU A 115 -6.22 -1.71 16.19
CA LEU A 115 -7.19 -2.71 15.75
C LEU A 115 -8.34 -2.74 16.77
N LEU A 116 -9.42 -2.06 16.46
CA LEU A 116 -10.60 -2.01 17.34
C LEU A 116 -11.23 -3.40 17.47
N GLY A 117 -11.59 -3.77 18.69
CA GLY A 117 -12.25 -5.04 18.98
C GLY A 117 -11.32 -6.27 18.99
N VAL A 118 -10.02 -6.08 18.80
CA VAL A 118 -9.02 -7.16 18.92
C VAL A 118 -8.53 -7.21 20.37
N THR A 119 -8.71 -8.38 20.99
CA THR A 119 -8.35 -8.64 22.39
C THR A 119 -7.16 -9.58 22.55
N GLY A 120 -6.76 -10.27 21.47
CA GLY A 120 -5.66 -11.21 21.47
C GLY A 120 -5.15 -11.55 20.09
N VAL A 121 -4.17 -12.42 20.05
CA VAL A 121 -3.57 -12.97 18.81
C VAL A 121 -3.46 -14.48 18.96
N GLU A 122 -3.57 -15.19 17.84
CA GLU A 122 -3.41 -16.66 17.81
C GLU A 122 -2.02 -17.09 18.28
N ILE A 123 -1.00 -16.33 17.88
CA ILE A 123 0.40 -16.57 18.24
C ILE A 123 0.98 -15.24 18.73
N GLY A 124 1.48 -15.25 19.98
CA GLY A 124 2.20 -14.12 20.54
C GLY A 124 3.52 -13.90 19.80
N LEU A 125 3.77 -12.65 19.39
CA LEU A 125 4.99 -12.26 18.70
C LEU A 125 5.77 -11.26 19.54
N THR A 126 7.09 -11.39 19.54
CA THR A 126 7.96 -10.34 20.11
C THR A 126 7.84 -9.08 19.28
N ALA A 127 7.50 -7.97 19.96
CA ALA A 127 7.20 -6.70 19.30
C ALA A 127 8.06 -5.58 19.91
N ARG A 128 9.21 -5.32 19.28
CA ARG A 128 10.12 -4.25 19.66
C ARG A 128 10.53 -3.46 18.42
N ALA A 129 10.21 -2.17 18.42
CA ALA A 129 10.55 -1.29 17.31
C ALA A 129 12.06 -1.02 17.19
N ASP A 130 12.77 -1.09 18.30
CA ASP A 130 14.23 -0.87 18.40
C ASP A 130 15.07 -2.12 18.14
N ASP A 131 14.44 -3.30 17.99
CA ASP A 131 15.13 -4.57 17.76
C ASP A 131 14.81 -5.13 16.36
N PRO A 132 15.74 -5.07 15.40
CA PRO A 132 15.56 -5.66 14.07
C PRO A 132 15.29 -7.17 14.08
N GLN A 133 15.71 -7.88 15.15
CA GLN A 133 15.51 -9.32 15.26
C GLN A 133 14.18 -9.69 15.90
N SER A 134 13.39 -8.72 16.35
CA SER A 134 12.04 -9.00 16.84
C SER A 134 11.20 -9.67 15.75
N GLU A 135 10.34 -10.59 16.15
CA GLU A 135 9.56 -11.42 15.21
C GLU A 135 8.67 -10.57 14.30
N THR A 136 8.12 -9.47 14.83
CA THR A 136 7.33 -8.53 14.03
C THR A 136 8.17 -7.84 12.95
N ASN A 137 9.40 -7.44 13.25
CA ASN A 137 10.29 -6.82 12.27
C ASN A 137 10.76 -7.83 11.21
N ARG A 138 11.09 -9.06 11.61
CA ARG A 138 11.44 -10.16 10.68
C ARG A 138 10.31 -10.49 9.70
N LEU A 139 9.05 -10.45 10.15
CA LEU A 139 7.89 -10.61 9.28
C LEU A 139 7.79 -9.46 8.27
N ASN A 140 7.93 -8.22 8.72
CA ASN A 140 7.90 -7.05 7.85
C ASN A 140 9.02 -7.06 6.80
N GLU A 141 10.22 -7.52 7.16
CA GLU A 141 11.34 -7.69 6.21
C GLU A 141 11.05 -8.71 5.10
N LYS A 142 10.08 -9.60 5.33
CA LYS A 142 9.57 -10.54 4.33
C LYS A 142 8.30 -10.04 3.62
N GLY A 143 7.88 -8.79 3.85
CA GLY A 143 6.66 -8.24 3.25
C GLY A 143 5.37 -8.83 3.83
N ILE A 144 5.41 -9.29 5.09
CA ILE A 144 4.24 -9.81 5.81
C ILE A 144 3.79 -8.74 6.81
N THR A 145 2.56 -8.29 6.66
CA THR A 145 1.90 -7.39 7.61
C THR A 145 1.44 -8.19 8.83
N THR A 146 1.71 -7.67 10.02
CA THR A 146 1.47 -8.36 11.28
C THR A 146 0.78 -7.47 12.32
N VAL A 147 0.69 -7.96 13.53
CA VAL A 147 0.15 -7.24 14.69
C VAL A 147 1.28 -6.88 15.63
N PHE A 148 1.28 -5.65 16.08
CA PHE A 148 2.24 -5.11 17.03
C PHE A 148 1.52 -4.74 18.32
N ASN A 149 1.99 -5.25 19.45
CA ASN A 149 1.54 -4.84 20.77
C ASN A 149 2.77 -4.63 21.64
N SER A 150 3.13 -3.38 21.86
CA SER A 150 4.26 -2.99 22.67
C SER A 150 3.90 -1.78 23.53
N TYR A 151 4.56 -1.65 24.67
CA TYR A 151 4.37 -0.54 25.61
C TYR A 151 2.92 -0.36 26.15
N GLY A 152 2.10 -1.43 26.11
CA GLY A 152 0.72 -1.36 26.59
C GLY A 152 -0.22 -0.52 25.71
N THR A 153 0.13 -0.27 24.45
CA THR A 153 -0.65 0.57 23.51
C THR A 153 -1.79 -0.15 22.80
N GLY A 154 -2.11 -1.37 23.17
CA GLY A 154 -3.09 -2.22 22.49
C GLY A 154 -2.54 -2.86 21.22
N TYR A 155 -3.39 -3.65 20.55
CA TYR A 155 -3.04 -4.32 19.29
C TYR A 155 -3.11 -3.34 18.12
N ARG A 156 -2.00 -3.22 17.38
CA ARG A 156 -1.87 -2.31 16.23
C ARG A 156 -1.49 -3.08 14.99
N MET A 157 -2.01 -2.67 13.84
CA MET A 157 -1.54 -3.18 12.56
C MET A 157 -0.06 -2.79 12.37
N TRP A 158 0.77 -3.68 11.82
CA TRP A 158 2.19 -3.43 11.64
C TRP A 158 2.71 -3.96 10.31
N GLY A 159 2.94 -3.05 9.36
CA GLY A 159 3.47 -3.32 8.03
C GLY A 159 2.80 -2.50 6.94
N ASN A 160 3.58 -2.17 5.89
CA ASN A 160 3.19 -1.27 4.80
C ASN A 160 3.42 -1.89 3.42
N ARG A 161 3.97 -3.11 3.34
CA ARG A 161 4.52 -3.65 2.11
C ARG A 161 3.56 -4.59 1.41
N LEU A 162 3.54 -4.50 0.09
CA LEU A 162 2.90 -5.46 -0.79
C LEU A 162 3.76 -6.72 -0.95
N ALA A 163 3.17 -7.78 -1.46
CA ALA A 163 3.82 -9.06 -1.62
C ALA A 163 4.99 -9.08 -2.63
N CYS A 164 5.13 -8.07 -3.47
CA CYS A 164 6.31 -7.90 -4.33
C CYS A 164 7.59 -7.54 -3.55
N PHE A 165 7.47 -7.03 -2.32
CA PHE A 165 8.62 -6.81 -1.43
C PHE A 165 9.08 -8.15 -0.81
N PRO A 166 10.38 -8.40 -0.61
CA PRO A 166 11.53 -7.52 -0.86
C PRO A 166 12.10 -7.59 -2.28
N THR A 167 11.58 -8.44 -3.16
CA THR A 167 12.12 -8.64 -4.52
C THR A 167 12.09 -7.35 -5.34
N VAL A 168 11.03 -6.56 -5.22
CA VAL A 168 10.89 -5.26 -5.88
C VAL A 168 11.28 -4.17 -4.87
N SER A 169 12.37 -3.47 -5.15
CA SER A 169 12.86 -2.35 -4.33
C SER A 169 12.21 -1.00 -4.65
N HIS A 170 11.48 -0.90 -5.77
CA HIS A 170 10.81 0.33 -6.19
C HIS A 170 9.71 0.74 -5.19
N ILE A 171 9.45 2.04 -5.06
CA ILE A 171 8.45 2.61 -4.14
C ILE A 171 7.05 2.03 -4.28
N LYS A 172 6.69 1.48 -5.44
CA LYS A 172 5.42 0.78 -5.68
C LYS A 172 5.19 -0.44 -4.79
N ASN A 173 6.21 -0.91 -4.06
CA ASN A 173 6.06 -1.98 -3.09
C ASN A 173 5.34 -1.53 -1.80
N PHE A 174 5.16 -0.22 -1.60
CA PHE A 174 4.30 0.29 -0.54
C PHE A 174 2.84 0.27 -0.98
N GLU A 175 1.98 -0.26 -0.16
CA GLU A 175 0.53 -0.33 -0.42
C GLU A 175 -0.05 1.06 -0.74
N VAL A 176 0.30 2.07 0.06
CA VAL A 176 -0.20 3.44 -0.14
C VAL A 176 0.31 4.06 -1.45
N ALA A 177 1.56 3.81 -1.85
CA ALA A 177 2.10 4.33 -3.09
C ALA A 177 1.40 3.72 -4.31
N GLN A 178 1.14 2.42 -4.28
CA GLN A 178 0.40 1.72 -5.32
C GLN A 178 -1.03 2.27 -5.45
N ARG A 179 -1.71 2.51 -4.32
CA ARG A 179 -3.07 3.08 -4.31
C ARG A 179 -3.11 4.53 -4.81
N VAL A 180 -2.12 5.34 -4.44
CA VAL A 180 -1.99 6.71 -4.97
C VAL A 180 -1.86 6.69 -6.49
N GLY A 181 -1.00 5.81 -7.02
CA GLY A 181 -0.86 5.62 -8.46
C GLY A 181 -2.17 5.21 -9.14
N ASP A 182 -2.88 4.25 -8.56
CA ASP A 182 -4.16 3.78 -9.09
C ASP A 182 -5.21 4.90 -9.16
N VAL A 183 -5.31 5.74 -8.11
CA VAL A 183 -6.25 6.87 -8.08
C VAL A 183 -5.88 7.92 -9.12
N ILE A 184 -4.60 8.24 -9.28
CA ILE A 184 -4.13 9.21 -10.27
C ILE A 184 -4.43 8.71 -11.68
N ASP A 185 -3.99 7.50 -12.01
CA ASP A 185 -4.20 6.88 -13.33
C ASP A 185 -5.69 6.81 -13.71
N GLU A 186 -6.54 6.42 -12.76
CA GLU A 186 -7.98 6.29 -13.00
C GLU A 186 -8.66 7.65 -13.20
N SER A 187 -8.24 8.64 -12.40
CA SER A 187 -8.77 10.00 -12.49
C SER A 187 -8.39 10.65 -13.82
N ILE A 188 -7.13 10.51 -14.24
CA ILE A 188 -6.65 11.07 -15.51
C ILE A 188 -7.37 10.40 -16.68
N ARG A 189 -7.44 9.06 -16.73
CA ARG A 189 -8.16 8.35 -17.80
C ARG A 189 -9.62 8.72 -17.91
N ARG A 190 -10.30 8.91 -16.75
CA ARG A 190 -11.71 9.35 -16.74
C ARG A 190 -11.85 10.76 -17.26
N PHE A 191 -10.92 11.63 -16.93
CA PHE A 191 -10.87 12.99 -17.43
C PHE A 191 -10.59 13.05 -18.94
N GLU A 192 -9.67 12.24 -19.45
CA GLU A 192 -9.30 12.17 -20.87
C GLU A 192 -10.46 11.80 -21.78
N LEU A 193 -11.48 11.07 -21.29
CA LEU A 193 -12.65 10.68 -22.08
C LEU A 193 -13.37 11.86 -22.73
N GLN A 194 -13.35 13.05 -22.14
CA GLN A 194 -13.98 14.25 -22.72
C GLN A 194 -13.20 14.86 -23.89
N TYR A 195 -11.96 14.41 -24.12
CA TYR A 195 -11.09 14.87 -25.20
C TYR A 195 -10.98 13.88 -26.36
N ILE A 196 -11.44 12.65 -26.20
CA ILE A 196 -11.46 11.65 -27.25
C ILE A 196 -12.26 12.15 -28.45
N ASP A 197 -11.78 11.86 -29.67
CA ASP A 197 -12.35 12.24 -30.95
C ASP A 197 -12.37 13.75 -31.26
N ARG A 198 -11.67 14.57 -30.46
CA ARG A 198 -11.46 15.99 -30.82
C ARG A 198 -10.28 16.12 -31.81
N PRO A 199 -10.30 17.14 -32.69
CA PRO A 199 -9.15 17.46 -33.53
C PRO A 199 -7.88 17.70 -32.70
N ILE A 200 -6.74 17.16 -33.17
CA ILE A 200 -5.45 17.41 -32.55
C ILE A 200 -4.95 18.78 -33.03
N ASP A 201 -4.91 19.73 -32.11
CA ASP A 201 -4.36 21.06 -32.28
C ASP A 201 -3.63 21.53 -31.00
N ASP A 202 -2.96 22.64 -31.05
CA ASP A 202 -2.22 23.22 -29.91
C ASP A 202 -3.17 23.45 -28.72
N ALA A 203 -4.41 23.89 -28.99
CA ALA A 203 -5.39 24.17 -27.94
C ALA A 203 -5.83 22.89 -27.21
N LEU A 204 -5.98 21.77 -27.91
CA LEU A 204 -6.26 20.46 -27.29
C LEU A 204 -5.10 20.02 -26.41
N ILE A 205 -3.86 20.10 -26.94
CA ILE A 205 -2.65 19.69 -26.22
C ILE A 205 -2.47 20.53 -24.95
N ASP A 206 -2.54 21.84 -25.07
CA ASP A 206 -2.41 22.76 -23.93
C ASP A 206 -3.50 22.52 -22.87
N SER A 207 -4.73 22.25 -23.31
CA SER A 207 -5.84 21.97 -22.40
C SER A 207 -5.65 20.65 -21.66
N LEU A 208 -5.17 19.60 -22.31
CA LEU A 208 -4.86 18.31 -21.70
C LEU A 208 -3.74 18.46 -20.65
N LEU A 209 -2.60 19.00 -21.05
CA LEU A 209 -1.44 19.20 -20.18
C LEU A 209 -1.78 20.12 -18.99
N GLY A 210 -2.46 21.25 -19.26
CA GLY A 210 -2.87 22.20 -18.23
C GLY A 210 -3.83 21.61 -17.20
N SER A 211 -4.79 20.82 -17.66
CA SER A 211 -5.76 20.19 -16.76
C SER A 211 -5.13 19.09 -15.89
N ILE A 212 -4.24 18.26 -16.46
CA ILE A 212 -3.51 17.24 -15.69
C ILE A 212 -2.59 17.92 -14.67
N ARG A 213 -1.86 18.99 -15.06
CA ARG A 213 -1.02 19.77 -14.13
C ARG A 213 -1.85 20.35 -12.98
N THR A 214 -3.00 20.94 -13.30
CA THR A 214 -3.91 21.50 -12.29
C THR A 214 -4.39 20.40 -11.33
N TYR A 215 -4.85 19.27 -11.85
CA TYR A 215 -5.28 18.14 -11.03
C TYR A 215 -4.18 17.64 -10.10
N LEU A 216 -3.00 17.32 -10.63
CA LEU A 216 -1.86 16.85 -9.81
C LEU A 216 -1.43 17.88 -8.78
N GLY A 217 -1.50 19.18 -9.10
CA GLY A 217 -1.20 20.28 -8.19
C GLY A 217 -2.14 20.38 -6.98
N THR A 218 -3.37 19.85 -7.07
CA THR A 218 -4.33 19.82 -5.96
C THR A 218 -4.13 18.64 -5.01
N LEU A 219 -3.35 17.62 -5.41
CA LEU A 219 -3.22 16.39 -4.65
C LEU A 219 -2.30 16.54 -3.43
N GLN A 220 -2.85 16.31 -2.26
CA GLN A 220 -2.07 16.23 -1.01
C GLN A 220 -1.29 14.92 -0.86
N SER A 221 -1.57 13.92 -1.68
CA SER A 221 -0.99 12.58 -1.63
C SER A 221 0.40 12.45 -2.24
N ILE A 222 0.86 13.47 -2.96
CA ILE A 222 2.17 13.48 -3.66
C ILE A 222 3.09 14.58 -3.13
N VAL A 223 4.39 14.42 -3.38
CA VAL A 223 5.44 15.38 -3.02
C VAL A 223 5.68 16.36 -4.16
N GLY A 224 5.65 15.86 -5.39
CA GLY A 224 5.89 16.64 -6.59
C GLY A 224 5.50 15.86 -7.83
N TYR A 225 5.42 16.57 -8.96
CA TYR A 225 5.01 16.00 -10.25
C TYR A 225 5.60 16.77 -11.42
N SER A 226 5.62 16.16 -12.61
CA SER A 226 5.82 16.79 -13.91
C SER A 226 4.82 16.24 -14.92
N VAL A 227 4.46 17.04 -15.92
CA VAL A 227 3.52 16.64 -17.00
C VAL A 227 3.99 17.27 -18.29
N ASP A 228 4.16 16.44 -19.33
CA ASP A 228 4.56 16.89 -20.66
C ASP A 228 4.07 15.90 -21.72
N LEU A 229 4.32 16.22 -23.00
CA LEU A 229 4.25 15.23 -24.08
C LEU A 229 5.32 14.15 -23.86
N ASP A 230 5.04 12.94 -24.25
CA ASP A 230 6.01 11.86 -24.17
C ASP A 230 6.94 11.91 -25.40
N TYR A 231 8.09 12.54 -25.25
CA TYR A 231 9.11 12.69 -26.31
C TYR A 231 9.89 11.40 -26.59
N ASP A 232 9.60 10.29 -25.90
CA ASP A 232 10.11 8.97 -26.26
C ASP A 232 9.38 8.42 -27.51
N TYR A 233 8.25 9.05 -27.90
CA TYR A 233 7.52 8.79 -29.16
C TYR A 233 7.96 9.78 -30.24
N ASP A 234 7.93 9.32 -31.52
CA ASP A 234 7.87 10.24 -32.64
C ASP A 234 6.49 10.92 -32.66
N LEU A 235 6.46 12.17 -32.26
CA LEU A 235 5.21 12.92 -32.11
C LEU A 235 4.49 13.13 -33.44
N VAL A 236 5.23 13.31 -34.55
CA VAL A 236 4.63 13.50 -35.87
C VAL A 236 3.96 12.21 -36.34
N ASP A 237 4.63 11.08 -36.16
CA ASP A 237 4.05 9.77 -36.44
C ASP A 237 2.85 9.46 -35.54
N ALA A 238 2.94 9.73 -34.24
CA ALA A 238 1.84 9.53 -33.28
C ALA A 238 0.61 10.37 -33.65
N PHE A 239 0.77 11.66 -33.89
CA PHE A 239 -0.34 12.56 -34.26
C PHE A 239 -0.96 12.15 -35.60
N SER A 240 -0.17 11.68 -36.58
CA SER A 240 -0.69 11.17 -37.85
C SER A 240 -1.60 9.94 -37.70
N LYS A 241 -1.45 9.22 -36.58
CA LYS A 241 -2.25 8.06 -36.18
C LYS A 241 -3.39 8.40 -35.22
N GLY A 242 -3.60 9.69 -34.93
CA GLY A 242 -4.62 10.14 -33.97
C GLY A 242 -4.25 9.89 -32.52
N GLN A 243 -2.97 9.77 -32.17
CA GLN A 243 -2.48 9.53 -30.81
C GLN A 243 -1.82 10.78 -30.25
N VAL A 244 -2.14 11.11 -28.98
CA VAL A 244 -1.46 12.18 -28.23
C VAL A 244 -0.73 11.52 -27.06
N PRO A 245 0.58 11.22 -27.18
CA PRO A 245 1.35 10.61 -26.11
C PRO A 245 1.61 11.62 -24.99
N LEU A 246 1.17 11.31 -23.78
CA LEU A 246 1.36 12.11 -22.59
C LEU A 246 2.23 11.35 -21.59
N LYS A 247 3.16 12.07 -20.95
CA LYS A 247 4.00 11.57 -19.87
C LYS A 247 3.77 12.40 -18.62
N TYR A 248 3.40 11.74 -17.54
CA TYR A 248 3.30 12.36 -16.23
C TYR A 248 4.07 11.55 -15.20
N GLU A 249 4.87 12.23 -14.41
CA GLU A 249 5.68 11.67 -13.34
C GLU A 249 5.22 12.27 -12.02
N TYR A 250 5.23 11.50 -10.96
CA TYR A 250 4.88 11.96 -9.61
C TYR A 250 5.55 11.11 -8.55
N THR A 251 5.74 11.69 -7.37
CA THR A 251 6.28 10.99 -6.20
C THR A 251 5.23 10.93 -5.09
N PRO A 252 4.65 9.75 -4.78
CA PRO A 252 3.75 9.59 -3.64
C PRO A 252 4.43 9.88 -2.31
N LYS A 253 3.69 10.38 -1.33
CA LYS A 253 4.15 10.48 0.06
C LYS A 253 4.21 9.08 0.66
N LEU A 254 5.40 8.69 1.13
CA LEU A 254 5.64 7.38 1.71
C LEU A 254 5.53 7.42 3.24
N PRO A 255 5.09 6.33 3.89
CA PRO A 255 5.10 6.25 5.34
C PRO A 255 6.54 6.17 5.88
N ALA A 256 6.79 6.85 6.99
CA ALA A 256 8.06 6.73 7.71
C ALA A 256 8.09 5.41 8.50
N GLU A 257 8.69 4.37 7.93
CA GLU A 257 8.79 3.05 8.58
C GLU A 257 9.87 3.01 9.67
N ARG A 258 10.92 3.79 9.52
CA ARG A 258 12.05 3.82 10.46
C ARG A 258 12.47 5.26 10.72
N ILE A 259 12.63 5.57 12.00
CA ILE A 259 13.18 6.84 12.46
C ILE A 259 14.49 6.53 13.18
N SER A 260 15.61 7.01 12.64
CA SER A 260 16.94 6.82 13.23
C SER A 260 17.30 8.02 14.09
N ASN A 261 17.63 7.76 15.35
CA ASN A 261 18.03 8.79 16.30
C ASN A 261 19.49 8.59 16.68
N ALA A 262 20.28 9.64 16.65
CA ALA A 262 21.60 9.68 17.27
C ALA A 262 21.51 10.46 18.57
N SER A 263 21.72 9.78 19.69
CA SER A 263 21.77 10.40 21.01
C SER A 263 23.22 10.55 21.46
N VAL A 264 23.62 11.77 21.76
CA VAL A 264 24.97 12.06 22.23
C VAL A 264 24.90 12.71 23.61
N MET A 265 25.42 11.99 24.60
CA MET A 265 25.61 12.56 25.93
C MET A 265 26.84 13.47 25.91
N THR A 266 26.66 14.73 26.26
CA THR A 266 27.74 15.72 26.21
C THR A 266 27.82 16.51 27.51
N ARG A 267 29.06 16.88 27.88
CA ARG A 267 29.34 17.78 29.01
C ARG A 267 29.29 19.28 28.61
N LYS A 268 29.09 19.59 27.34
CA LYS A 268 29.16 20.97 26.81
C LYS A 268 28.30 21.97 27.59
N TYR A 269 27.13 21.56 27.98
CA TYR A 269 26.13 22.42 28.64
C TYR A 269 26.36 22.59 30.15
N LEU A 270 27.34 21.90 30.74
CA LEU A 270 27.72 22.15 32.15
C LEU A 270 28.22 23.59 32.38
N ALA A 271 28.77 24.22 31.34
CA ALA A 271 29.18 25.63 31.39
C ALA A 271 28.01 26.57 31.75
N ASN A 272 26.78 26.22 31.42
CA ASN A 272 25.61 27.03 31.74
C ASN A 272 25.33 27.10 33.26
N LEU A 273 25.81 26.12 34.05
CA LEU A 273 25.68 26.15 35.51
C LEU A 273 26.59 27.19 36.16
N VAL A 274 27.64 27.57 35.48
CA VAL A 274 28.63 28.53 36.00
C VAL A 274 28.28 29.96 35.52
N SER A 275 27.71 30.13 34.34
CA SER A 275 27.36 31.44 33.75
C SER A 275 26.09 32.08 34.34
N GLN A 276 25.32 31.35 35.18
CA GLN A 276 24.10 31.86 35.86
C GLN A 276 24.35 32.23 37.32
N ARG A 277 25.59 32.24 37.77
CA ARG A 277 26.02 32.74 39.08
C ARG A 277 26.84 34.03 38.87
#